data_9aefacdf200ae44e4f36aeff909f9958
#
_entry.id   9aefacdf200ae44e4f36aeff909f9958
#
_cell.length_a   1.000
_cell.length_b   1.000
_cell.length_c   1.000
_cell.angle_alpha   90.00
_cell.angle_beta   90.00
_cell.angle_gamma   90.00
#
_symmetry.space_group_name_H-M   'P 1'
#
loop_
_entity.id
_entity.type
_entity.pdbx_description
1 polymer ?
#
loop_
_entity_poly.entity_id
_entity_poly.type
_entity_poly.pdbx_seq_one_letter_code
_entity_poly.pdbx_strand_id
1 'polypeptide(L)'
;EQKQYQKAKEDSEKSKYVIEQGKDIYNTSDSRGFLLNVFSKYELFIIITVVLIAGAIVSDEFNKGTIKLLLVRPFSRAKILLAKFITVIITVLFIMIVTVILQFIIGGIFFGYSSLSIPAVVYNHTTGQLVEMGILKNIILTGLGKMPIYILLGTLAFALSTIFNNTPVAITITLMGYIASSIINQFAYYYDIKWLKFFVTPNWDFTQFFYGGLPLLEGMKVPFSVVICLIYFAIMMVASFM
;
A
#
# COMPACT_ATOMS: atom_id res chain seq x y z
N GLU A 1 19.37 10.78 15.11
CA GLU A 1 19.60 10.34 16.50
C GLU A 1 18.30 9.84 17.17
N GLN A 2 17.22 10.63 17.22
CA GLN A 2 15.97 10.24 17.89
C GLN A 2 15.37 8.91 17.34
N LYS A 3 15.36 8.73 16.01
CA LYS A 3 14.84 7.50 15.38
C LYS A 3 15.71 6.28 15.67
N GLN A 4 17.03 6.46 15.73
CA GLN A 4 17.95 5.36 16.08
C GLN A 4 17.78 4.95 17.55
N TYR A 5 17.64 5.92 18.45
CA TYR A 5 17.37 5.66 19.86
C TYR A 5 16.06 4.91 20.07
N GLN A 6 14.97 5.33 19.38
CA GLN A 6 13.68 4.64 19.48
C GLN A 6 13.74 3.22 18.94
N LYS A 7 14.45 3.00 17.83
CA LYS A 7 14.64 1.65 17.28
C LYS A 7 15.43 0.76 18.26
N ALA A 8 16.50 1.26 18.85
CA ALA A 8 17.26 0.51 19.84
C ALA A 8 16.42 0.15 21.08
N LYS A 9 15.55 1.06 21.53
CA LYS A 9 14.60 0.80 22.62
C LYS A 9 13.57 -0.26 22.26
N GLU A 10 12.99 -0.19 21.05
CA GLU A 10 12.07 -1.19 20.52
C GLU A 10 12.73 -2.57 20.48
N ASP A 11 13.93 -2.67 19.93
CA ASP A 11 14.68 -3.94 19.84
C ASP A 11 15.02 -4.50 21.25
N SER A 12 15.35 -3.63 22.21
CA SER A 12 15.56 -4.03 23.60
C SER A 12 14.30 -4.62 24.24
N GLU A 13 13.15 -3.96 24.11
CA GLU A 13 11.88 -4.43 24.68
C GLU A 13 11.42 -5.74 24.01
N LYS A 14 11.59 -5.88 22.68
CA LYS A 14 11.30 -7.12 21.99
C LYS A 14 12.19 -8.28 22.46
N SER A 15 13.47 -8.01 22.71
CA SER A 15 14.42 -9.03 23.21
C SER A 15 14.04 -9.48 24.62
N LYS A 16 13.64 -8.57 25.50
CA LYS A 16 13.14 -8.91 26.84
C LYS A 16 11.91 -9.81 26.76
N TYR A 17 10.94 -9.44 25.90
CA TYR A 17 9.72 -10.22 25.69
C TYR A 17 10.03 -11.67 25.25
N VAL A 18 10.96 -11.85 24.32
CA VAL A 18 11.38 -13.18 23.87
C VAL A 18 11.97 -14.01 25.02
N ILE A 19 12.82 -13.39 25.85
CA ILE A 19 13.43 -14.05 27.01
C ILE A 19 12.38 -14.44 28.06
N GLU A 20 11.43 -13.55 28.37
CA GLU A 20 10.41 -13.76 29.38
C GLU A 20 9.32 -14.73 28.96
N GLN A 21 8.87 -14.67 27.71
CA GLN A 21 7.75 -15.48 27.21
C GLN A 21 8.21 -16.77 26.50
N GLY A 22 9.49 -16.91 26.17
CA GLY A 22 10.02 -18.05 25.42
C GLY A 22 9.45 -18.18 24.00
N LYS A 23 8.84 -17.11 23.45
CA LYS A 23 8.23 -17.09 22.12
C LYS A 23 9.13 -16.35 21.14
N ASP A 24 9.55 -17.01 20.08
CA ASP A 24 10.34 -16.37 19.02
C ASP A 24 9.44 -15.48 18.15
N ILE A 25 9.48 -14.16 18.42
CA ILE A 25 8.77 -13.15 17.64
C ILE A 25 9.59 -12.64 16.46
N TYR A 26 10.88 -12.94 16.39
CA TYR A 26 11.77 -12.47 15.32
C TYR A 26 11.74 -13.38 14.09
N ASN A 27 11.27 -14.62 14.23
CA ASN A 27 11.18 -15.51 13.07
C ASN A 27 10.17 -14.97 12.06
N THR A 28 10.66 -14.54 10.91
CA THR A 28 9.86 -14.06 9.78
C THR A 28 9.76 -15.06 8.64
N SER A 29 10.38 -16.24 8.81
CA SER A 29 10.44 -17.32 7.82
C SER A 29 9.50 -18.47 8.15
N ASP A 30 8.48 -18.22 8.95
CA ASP A 30 7.40 -19.13 9.30
C ASP A 30 6.05 -18.65 8.74
N SER A 31 4.99 -19.44 8.87
CA SER A 31 3.64 -19.08 8.39
C SER A 31 3.11 -17.78 9.01
N ARG A 32 3.46 -17.50 10.27
CA ARG A 32 3.15 -16.25 10.97
C ARG A 32 3.87 -15.07 10.31
N GLY A 33 5.17 -15.17 10.11
CA GLY A 33 5.99 -14.13 9.49
C GLY A 33 5.57 -13.81 8.05
N PHE A 34 5.12 -14.82 7.30
CA PHE A 34 4.54 -14.63 5.96
C PHE A 34 3.29 -13.76 6.02
N LEU A 35 2.38 -14.03 6.94
CA LEU A 35 1.14 -13.28 7.10
C LEU A 35 1.34 -11.88 7.67
N LEU A 36 2.18 -11.72 8.69
CA LEU A 36 2.43 -10.41 9.31
C LEU A 36 3.09 -9.42 8.34
N ASN A 37 3.89 -9.92 7.42
CA ASN A 37 4.64 -9.10 6.46
C ASN A 37 4.02 -9.11 5.04
N VAL A 38 2.80 -9.61 4.86
CA VAL A 38 2.18 -9.79 3.54
C VAL A 38 2.17 -8.51 2.71
N PHE A 39 1.78 -7.37 3.29
CA PHE A 39 1.71 -6.09 2.59
C PHE A 39 3.05 -5.34 2.50
N SER A 40 4.09 -5.77 3.21
CA SER A 40 5.43 -5.18 3.13
C SER A 40 6.33 -5.94 2.16
N LYS A 41 6.38 -7.27 2.29
CA LYS A 41 7.22 -8.12 1.42
C LYS A 41 6.68 -8.25 0.00
N TYR A 42 5.35 -8.26 -0.17
CA TYR A 42 4.69 -8.46 -1.46
C TYR A 42 4.07 -7.18 -2.03
N GLU A 43 4.42 -6.02 -1.45
CA GLU A 43 3.93 -4.71 -1.88
C GLU A 43 4.14 -4.47 -3.38
N LEU A 44 5.35 -4.71 -3.87
CA LEU A 44 5.69 -4.53 -5.29
C LEU A 44 4.84 -5.43 -6.19
N PHE A 45 4.59 -6.68 -5.80
CA PHE A 45 3.76 -7.61 -6.56
C PHE A 45 2.31 -7.14 -6.65
N ILE A 46 1.74 -6.66 -5.55
CA ILE A 46 0.39 -6.09 -5.50
C ILE A 46 0.33 -4.86 -6.42
N ILE A 47 1.30 -3.95 -6.31
CA ILE A 47 1.36 -2.73 -7.13
C ILE A 47 1.44 -3.06 -8.61
N ILE A 48 2.35 -3.96 -9.04
CA ILE A 48 2.47 -4.36 -10.44
C ILE A 48 1.12 -4.88 -10.95
N THR A 49 0.47 -5.77 -10.20
CA THR A 49 -0.79 -6.38 -10.63
C THR A 49 -1.91 -5.33 -10.75
N VAL A 50 -2.03 -4.43 -9.76
CA VAL A 50 -3.02 -3.33 -9.80
C VAL A 50 -2.77 -2.40 -10.98
N VAL A 51 -1.51 -1.99 -11.20
CA VAL A 51 -1.12 -1.06 -12.27
C VAL A 51 -1.34 -1.68 -13.66
N LEU A 52 -1.04 -2.97 -13.83
CA LEU A 52 -1.30 -3.70 -15.08
C LEU A 52 -2.79 -3.67 -15.44
N ILE A 53 -3.65 -3.99 -14.50
CA ILE A 53 -5.11 -4.04 -14.73
C ILE A 53 -5.66 -2.62 -14.91
N ALA A 54 -5.30 -1.68 -14.04
CA ALA A 54 -5.77 -0.30 -14.13
C ALA A 54 -5.30 0.41 -15.42
N GLY A 55 -4.06 0.17 -15.82
CA GLY A 55 -3.47 0.73 -17.04
C GLY A 55 -4.09 0.16 -18.33
N ALA A 56 -4.57 -1.09 -18.30
CA ALA A 56 -5.19 -1.74 -19.45
C ALA A 56 -6.68 -1.42 -19.60
N ILE A 57 -7.38 -1.11 -18.49
CA ILE A 57 -8.87 -1.12 -18.43
C ILE A 57 -9.55 -0.13 -19.40
N VAL A 58 -8.88 0.95 -19.79
CA VAL A 58 -9.41 1.93 -20.75
C VAL A 58 -8.71 1.81 -22.09
N SER A 59 -7.38 1.85 -22.11
CA SER A 59 -6.59 1.87 -23.34
C SER A 59 -6.75 0.61 -24.21
N ASP A 60 -7.04 -0.54 -23.61
CA ASP A 60 -7.31 -1.78 -24.38
C ASP A 60 -8.56 -1.68 -25.24
N GLU A 61 -9.59 -0.94 -24.82
CA GLU A 61 -10.78 -0.73 -25.64
C GLU A 61 -10.52 0.19 -26.83
N PHE A 62 -9.63 1.18 -26.65
CA PHE A 62 -9.16 1.99 -27.76
C PHE A 62 -8.34 1.15 -28.75
N ASN A 63 -7.40 0.36 -28.26
CA ASN A 63 -6.52 -0.47 -29.08
C ASN A 63 -7.28 -1.56 -29.85
N LYS A 64 -8.31 -2.14 -29.22
CA LYS A 64 -9.18 -3.19 -29.84
C LYS A 64 -10.30 -2.61 -30.70
N GLY A 65 -10.47 -1.28 -30.74
CA GLY A 65 -11.54 -0.60 -31.49
C GLY A 65 -12.93 -0.81 -30.93
N THR A 66 -13.06 -1.46 -29.77
CA THR A 66 -14.35 -1.77 -29.12
C THR A 66 -15.00 -0.52 -28.52
N ILE A 67 -14.27 0.57 -28.40
CA ILE A 67 -14.79 1.87 -27.91
C ILE A 67 -15.97 2.37 -28.77
N LYS A 68 -16.00 2.05 -30.08
CA LYS A 68 -17.11 2.42 -30.97
C LYS A 68 -18.42 1.78 -30.53
N LEU A 69 -18.38 0.53 -30.05
CA LEU A 69 -19.53 -0.20 -29.54
C LEU A 69 -20.07 0.38 -28.22
N LEU A 70 -19.19 0.97 -27.41
CA LEU A 70 -19.57 1.65 -26.17
C LEU A 70 -20.23 3.00 -26.44
N LEU A 71 -19.78 3.72 -27.46
CA LEU A 71 -20.32 5.04 -27.84
C LEU A 71 -21.73 4.97 -28.45
N VAL A 72 -22.15 3.80 -28.97
CA VAL A 72 -23.51 3.58 -29.48
C VAL A 72 -24.53 3.38 -28.36
N ARG A 73 -24.08 3.08 -27.14
CA ARG A 73 -24.97 2.89 -25.99
C ARG A 73 -25.44 4.25 -25.42
N PRO A 74 -26.67 4.33 -24.84
CA PRO A 74 -27.26 5.56 -24.33
C PRO A 74 -26.68 5.99 -22.96
N PHE A 75 -25.40 5.72 -22.71
CA PHE A 75 -24.73 6.10 -21.46
C PHE A 75 -23.72 7.24 -21.70
N SER A 76 -23.65 8.18 -20.75
CA SER A 76 -22.65 9.25 -20.80
C SER A 76 -21.23 8.68 -20.61
N ARG A 77 -20.23 9.30 -21.27
CA ARG A 77 -18.81 8.93 -21.12
C ARG A 77 -18.37 8.89 -19.65
N ALA A 78 -18.83 9.86 -18.85
CA ALA A 78 -18.52 9.92 -17.42
C ALA A 78 -19.02 8.68 -16.65
N LYS A 79 -20.24 8.19 -16.96
CA LYS A 79 -20.75 6.96 -16.32
C LYS A 79 -19.92 5.74 -16.65
N ILE A 80 -19.45 5.61 -17.90
CA ILE A 80 -18.61 4.51 -18.33
C ILE A 80 -17.25 4.56 -17.62
N LEU A 81 -16.59 5.73 -17.59
CA LEU A 81 -15.32 5.91 -16.89
C LEU A 81 -15.45 5.66 -15.39
N LEU A 82 -16.53 6.14 -14.76
CA LEU A 82 -16.79 5.90 -13.35
C LEU A 82 -16.96 4.40 -13.05
N ALA A 83 -17.71 3.68 -13.88
CA ALA A 83 -17.85 2.22 -13.71
C ALA A 83 -16.52 1.49 -13.82
N LYS A 84 -15.66 1.87 -14.78
CA LYS A 84 -14.31 1.31 -14.91
C LYS A 84 -13.44 1.66 -13.71
N PHE A 85 -13.51 2.88 -13.22
CA PHE A 85 -12.78 3.28 -12.02
C PHE A 85 -13.22 2.47 -10.78
N ILE A 86 -14.53 2.27 -10.60
CA ILE A 86 -15.05 1.39 -9.53
C ILE A 86 -14.48 -0.02 -9.68
N THR A 87 -14.35 -0.53 -10.90
CA THR A 87 -13.70 -1.82 -11.15
C THR A 87 -12.25 -1.83 -10.68
N VAL A 88 -11.50 -0.74 -10.89
CA VAL A 88 -10.11 -0.63 -10.36
C VAL A 88 -10.11 -0.75 -8.84
N ILE A 89 -11.00 -0.05 -8.13
CA ILE A 89 -11.09 -0.12 -6.66
C ILE A 89 -11.42 -1.54 -6.19
N ILE A 90 -12.41 -2.18 -6.82
CA ILE A 90 -12.77 -3.58 -6.50
C ILE A 90 -11.58 -4.51 -6.76
N THR A 91 -10.84 -4.29 -7.83
CA THR A 91 -9.64 -5.07 -8.17
C THR A 91 -8.56 -4.93 -7.10
N VAL A 92 -8.32 -3.71 -6.58
CA VAL A 92 -7.39 -3.50 -5.47
C VAL A 92 -7.76 -4.36 -4.26
N LEU A 93 -9.02 -4.29 -3.82
CA LEU A 93 -9.51 -5.07 -2.69
C LEU A 93 -9.38 -6.58 -2.93
N PHE A 94 -9.77 -7.02 -4.12
CA PHE A 94 -9.69 -8.43 -4.51
C PHE A 94 -8.25 -8.95 -4.48
N ILE A 95 -7.29 -8.22 -5.04
CA ILE A 95 -5.87 -8.60 -5.06
C ILE A 95 -5.31 -8.65 -3.64
N MET A 96 -5.65 -7.69 -2.78
CA MET A 96 -5.23 -7.70 -1.37
C MET A 96 -5.72 -8.95 -0.65
N ILE A 97 -6.99 -9.31 -0.81
CA ILE A 97 -7.58 -10.52 -0.20
C ILE A 97 -6.91 -11.78 -0.74
N VAL A 98 -6.77 -11.89 -2.07
CA VAL A 98 -6.11 -13.04 -2.71
C VAL A 98 -4.68 -13.20 -2.23
N THR A 99 -3.93 -12.10 -2.09
CA THR A 99 -2.55 -12.15 -1.60
C THR A 99 -2.48 -12.70 -0.17
N VAL A 100 -3.38 -12.28 0.73
CA VAL A 100 -3.46 -12.81 2.11
C VAL A 100 -3.78 -14.30 2.09
N ILE A 101 -4.77 -14.73 1.30
CA ILE A 101 -5.16 -16.15 1.19
C ILE A 101 -4.00 -17.00 0.66
N LEU A 102 -3.31 -16.53 -0.39
CA LEU A 102 -2.16 -17.24 -0.96
C LEU A 102 -1.03 -17.37 0.07
N GLN A 103 -0.73 -16.31 0.83
CA GLN A 103 0.29 -16.36 1.86
C GLN A 103 -0.07 -17.28 3.02
N PHE A 104 -1.36 -17.34 3.40
CA PHE A 104 -1.84 -18.29 4.39
C PHE A 104 -1.65 -19.74 3.92
N ILE A 105 -2.03 -20.05 2.67
CA ILE A 105 -1.91 -21.40 2.11
C ILE A 105 -0.44 -21.77 1.93
N ILE A 106 0.37 -20.91 1.31
CA ILE A 106 1.80 -21.17 1.05
C ILE A 106 2.56 -21.32 2.38
N GLY A 107 2.35 -20.36 3.30
CA GLY A 107 2.96 -20.43 4.63
C GLY A 107 2.62 -21.71 5.37
N GLY A 108 1.33 -22.12 5.33
CA GLY A 108 0.87 -23.35 5.98
C GLY A 108 1.44 -24.63 5.37
N ILE A 109 1.55 -24.71 4.03
CA ILE A 109 2.11 -25.88 3.33
C ILE A 109 3.61 -26.05 3.63
N PHE A 110 4.40 -24.96 3.61
CA PHE A 110 5.83 -25.04 3.75
C PHE A 110 6.32 -25.05 5.21
N PHE A 111 5.63 -24.38 6.12
CA PHE A 111 6.08 -24.16 7.50
C PHE A 111 5.11 -24.70 8.56
N GLY A 112 3.96 -25.23 8.16
CA GLY A 112 2.89 -25.62 9.07
C GLY A 112 2.18 -24.42 9.70
N TYR A 113 1.16 -24.71 10.53
CA TYR A 113 0.31 -23.68 11.14
C TYR A 113 0.59 -23.43 12.63
N SER A 114 1.57 -24.12 13.21
CA SER A 114 1.86 -24.07 14.65
C SER A 114 2.25 -22.65 15.13
N SER A 115 3.00 -21.91 14.32
CA SER A 115 3.43 -20.54 14.64
C SER A 115 2.29 -19.51 14.67
N LEU A 116 1.13 -19.83 14.10
CA LEU A 116 -0.05 -18.95 14.13
C LEU A 116 -0.68 -18.80 15.53
N SER A 117 -0.32 -19.63 16.48
CA SER A 117 -0.70 -19.47 17.89
C SER A 117 0.01 -18.30 18.58
N ILE A 118 1.14 -17.84 18.02
CA ILE A 118 1.93 -16.73 18.57
C ILE A 118 1.32 -15.40 18.08
N PRO A 119 0.92 -14.49 18.98
CA PRO A 119 0.31 -13.22 18.61
C PRO A 119 1.26 -12.32 17.82
N ALA A 120 0.72 -11.37 17.08
CA ALA A 120 1.49 -10.25 16.56
C ALA A 120 1.89 -9.33 17.72
N VAL A 121 3.19 -9.04 17.84
CA VAL A 121 3.72 -8.16 18.88
C VAL A 121 4.23 -6.88 18.22
N VAL A 122 3.64 -5.76 18.60
CA VAL A 122 3.97 -4.45 18.03
C VAL A 122 4.39 -3.49 19.16
N TYR A 123 5.47 -2.76 18.93
CA TYR A 123 5.92 -1.75 19.87
C TYR A 123 5.09 -0.48 19.74
N ASN A 124 4.49 -0.02 20.84
CA ASN A 124 3.78 1.24 20.88
C ASN A 124 4.72 2.37 21.32
N HIS A 125 5.10 3.21 20.37
CA HIS A 125 6.02 4.33 20.59
C HIS A 125 5.47 5.41 21.53
N THR A 126 4.14 5.48 21.71
CA THR A 126 3.52 6.45 22.61
C THR A 126 3.62 6.01 24.07
N THR A 127 3.36 4.73 24.34
CA THR A 127 3.39 4.16 25.69
C THR A 127 4.75 3.57 26.08
N GLY A 128 5.60 3.29 25.09
CA GLY A 128 6.89 2.63 25.28
C GLY A 128 6.77 1.14 25.64
N GLN A 129 5.63 0.51 25.37
CA GLN A 129 5.33 -0.87 25.73
C GLN A 129 5.01 -1.71 24.50
N LEU A 130 5.20 -3.03 24.62
CA LEU A 130 4.77 -4.00 23.61
C LEU A 130 3.27 -4.26 23.75
N VAL A 131 2.59 -4.29 22.61
CA VAL A 131 1.17 -4.61 22.51
C VAL A 131 1.01 -5.91 21.72
N GLU A 132 0.38 -6.89 22.33
CA GLU A 132 -0.01 -8.12 21.66
C GLU A 132 -1.35 -7.95 20.95
N MET A 133 -1.46 -8.49 19.74
CA MET A 133 -2.71 -8.52 19.01
C MET A 133 -2.86 -9.79 18.17
N GLY A 134 -4.09 -10.13 17.84
CA GLY A 134 -4.36 -11.23 16.91
C GLY A 134 -3.78 -10.95 15.51
N ILE A 135 -3.26 -11.98 14.87
CA ILE A 135 -2.67 -11.89 13.52
C ILE A 135 -3.65 -11.28 12.52
N LEU A 136 -4.93 -11.71 12.54
CA LEU A 136 -5.96 -11.18 11.64
C LEU A 136 -6.17 -9.68 11.84
N LYS A 137 -6.20 -9.19 13.09
CA LYS A 137 -6.31 -7.76 13.39
C LYS A 137 -5.13 -6.98 12.83
N ASN A 138 -3.92 -7.51 12.97
CA ASN A 138 -2.71 -6.88 12.42
C ASN A 138 -2.76 -6.81 10.88
N ILE A 139 -3.19 -7.90 10.20
CA ILE A 139 -3.33 -7.94 8.74
C ILE A 139 -4.35 -6.88 8.27
N ILE A 140 -5.51 -6.80 8.91
CA ILE A 140 -6.54 -5.81 8.55
C ILE A 140 -6.01 -4.39 8.73
N LEU A 141 -5.38 -4.09 9.87
CA LEU A 141 -4.82 -2.75 10.12
C LEU A 141 -3.74 -2.39 9.11
N THR A 142 -2.76 -3.26 8.88
CA THR A 142 -1.68 -3.00 7.92
C THR A 142 -2.22 -2.90 6.50
N GLY A 143 -3.20 -3.73 6.12
CA GLY A 143 -3.89 -3.64 4.84
C GLY A 143 -4.60 -2.31 4.65
N LEU A 144 -5.36 -1.83 5.64
CA LEU A 144 -6.00 -0.52 5.60
C LEU A 144 -4.97 0.62 5.52
N GLY A 145 -3.85 0.49 6.23
CA GLY A 145 -2.76 1.46 6.17
C GLY A 145 -2.04 1.53 4.82
N LYS A 146 -1.94 0.40 4.11
CA LYS A 146 -1.35 0.29 2.77
C LYS A 146 -2.33 0.56 1.62
N MET A 147 -3.63 0.51 1.89
CA MET A 147 -4.67 0.69 0.88
C MET A 147 -4.53 1.99 0.07
N PRO A 148 -4.19 3.17 0.65
CA PRO A 148 -4.06 4.40 -0.10
C PRO A 148 -3.00 4.36 -1.20
N ILE A 149 -1.85 3.71 -0.97
CA ILE A 149 -0.81 3.58 -2.01
C ILE A 149 -1.34 2.79 -3.21
N TYR A 150 -2.07 1.69 -2.98
CA TYR A 150 -2.62 0.86 -4.06
C TYR A 150 -3.70 1.59 -4.84
N ILE A 151 -4.59 2.31 -4.15
CA ILE A 151 -5.65 3.12 -4.78
C ILE A 151 -5.04 4.27 -5.59
N LEU A 152 -4.07 5.00 -5.04
CA LEU A 152 -3.46 6.14 -5.73
C LEU A 152 -2.67 5.72 -6.96
N LEU A 153 -1.89 4.64 -6.88
CA LEU A 153 -1.18 4.11 -8.05
C LEU A 153 -2.13 3.52 -9.09
N GLY A 154 -3.19 2.82 -8.67
CA GLY A 154 -4.27 2.37 -9.56
C GLY A 154 -4.97 3.54 -10.24
N THR A 155 -5.25 4.63 -9.50
CA THR A 155 -5.85 5.85 -10.05
C THR A 155 -4.92 6.55 -11.05
N LEU A 156 -3.62 6.60 -10.74
CA LEU A 156 -2.61 7.17 -11.65
C LEU A 156 -2.52 6.37 -12.95
N ALA A 157 -2.44 5.03 -12.86
CA ALA A 157 -2.42 4.16 -14.04
C ALA A 157 -3.70 4.31 -14.88
N PHE A 158 -4.86 4.39 -14.22
CA PHE A 158 -6.15 4.64 -14.86
C PHE A 158 -6.18 6.00 -15.58
N ALA A 159 -5.73 7.08 -14.91
CA ALA A 159 -5.67 8.41 -15.50
C ALA A 159 -4.74 8.47 -16.72
N LEU A 160 -3.55 7.89 -16.60
CA LEU A 160 -2.62 7.82 -17.73
C LEU A 160 -3.15 6.94 -18.88
N SER A 161 -3.88 5.87 -18.57
CA SER A 161 -4.57 5.03 -19.56
C SER A 161 -5.62 5.81 -20.35
N THR A 162 -6.36 6.71 -19.69
CA THR A 162 -7.36 7.56 -20.35
C THR A 162 -6.74 8.69 -21.18
N ILE A 163 -5.64 9.27 -20.70
CA ILE A 163 -4.97 10.41 -21.37
C ILE A 163 -4.20 9.94 -22.61
N PHE A 164 -3.39 8.89 -22.46
CA PHE A 164 -2.50 8.44 -23.55
C PHE A 164 -3.13 7.40 -24.47
N ASN A 165 -4.24 6.76 -24.09
CA ASN A 165 -4.85 5.65 -24.82
C ASN A 165 -3.85 4.54 -25.19
N ASN A 166 -2.82 4.36 -24.37
CA ASN A 166 -1.71 3.44 -24.59
C ASN A 166 -1.35 2.71 -23.31
N THR A 167 -1.64 1.40 -23.25
CA THR A 167 -1.43 0.54 -22.09
C THR A 167 0.04 0.51 -21.63
N PRO A 168 1.04 0.23 -22.50
CA PRO A 168 2.45 0.24 -22.12
C PRO A 168 2.91 1.55 -21.50
N VAL A 169 2.50 2.69 -22.05
CA VAL A 169 2.88 4.02 -21.53
C VAL A 169 2.30 4.25 -20.14
N ALA A 170 1.02 3.96 -19.94
CA ALA A 170 0.37 4.14 -18.62
C ALA A 170 1.06 3.29 -17.54
N ILE A 171 1.32 2.01 -17.84
CA ILE A 171 1.97 1.08 -16.92
C ILE A 171 3.40 1.54 -16.61
N THR A 172 4.20 1.82 -17.63
CA THR A 172 5.62 2.19 -17.49
C THR A 172 5.78 3.46 -16.66
N ILE A 173 5.03 4.52 -16.96
CA ILE A 173 5.12 5.79 -16.23
C ILE A 173 4.70 5.58 -14.76
N THR A 174 3.64 4.82 -14.49
CA THR A 174 3.18 4.57 -13.13
C THR A 174 4.21 3.77 -12.32
N LEU A 175 4.77 2.69 -12.88
CA LEU A 175 5.77 1.88 -12.19
C LEU A 175 7.09 2.63 -11.99
N MET A 176 7.54 3.41 -12.99
CA MET A 176 8.71 4.28 -12.83
C MET A 176 8.46 5.34 -11.74
N GLY A 177 7.26 5.93 -11.70
CA GLY A 177 6.86 6.86 -10.67
C GLY A 177 6.90 6.24 -9.26
N TYR A 178 6.45 4.99 -9.12
CA TYR A 178 6.54 4.26 -7.85
C TYR A 178 8.00 4.01 -7.44
N ILE A 179 8.86 3.56 -8.36
CA ILE A 179 10.29 3.35 -8.06
C ILE A 179 10.96 4.67 -7.68
N ALA A 180 10.72 5.73 -8.45
CA ALA A 180 11.23 7.06 -8.15
C ALA A 180 10.76 7.57 -6.78
N SER A 181 9.52 7.27 -6.40
CA SER A 181 8.96 7.64 -5.09
C SER A 181 9.74 7.03 -3.93
N SER A 182 10.15 5.78 -4.06
CA SER A 182 10.95 5.10 -3.03
C SER A 182 12.31 5.80 -2.84
N ILE A 183 12.94 6.22 -3.93
CA ILE A 183 14.19 6.98 -3.90
C ILE A 183 13.96 8.35 -3.26
N ILE A 184 12.92 9.07 -3.66
CA ILE A 184 12.56 10.39 -3.12
C ILE A 184 12.31 10.29 -1.59
N ASN A 185 11.56 9.28 -1.14
CA ASN A 185 11.28 9.07 0.27
C ASN A 185 12.56 8.77 1.05
N GLN A 186 13.51 8.03 0.48
CA GLN A 186 14.78 7.74 1.11
C GLN A 186 15.64 9.01 1.25
N PHE A 187 15.71 9.84 0.20
CA PHE A 187 16.38 11.14 0.27
C PHE A 187 15.70 12.07 1.28
N ALA A 188 14.37 12.13 1.28
CA ALA A 188 13.60 12.92 2.24
C ALA A 188 13.93 12.54 3.70
N TYR A 189 14.07 11.23 3.96
CA TYR A 189 14.43 10.72 5.27
C TYR A 189 15.85 11.08 5.70
N TYR A 190 16.85 10.95 4.80
CA TYR A 190 18.26 11.21 5.14
C TYR A 190 18.58 12.70 5.29
N TYR A 191 17.99 13.55 4.45
CA TYR A 191 18.30 14.97 4.39
C TYR A 191 17.27 15.87 5.08
N ASP A 192 16.25 15.29 5.73
CA ASP A 192 15.12 16.00 6.39
C ASP A 192 14.52 17.14 5.54
N ILE A 193 14.23 16.83 4.28
CA ILE A 193 13.74 17.81 3.30
C ILE A 193 12.27 18.11 3.57
N LYS A 194 11.99 19.09 4.41
CA LYS A 194 10.65 19.39 4.97
C LYS A 194 9.56 19.69 3.94
N TRP A 195 9.90 20.26 2.77
CA TRP A 195 8.90 20.57 1.75
C TRP A 195 8.36 19.33 1.01
N LEU A 196 9.09 18.20 1.04
CA LEU A 196 8.61 16.94 0.45
C LEU A 196 7.37 16.38 1.13
N LYS A 197 7.02 16.84 2.34
CA LYS A 197 5.75 16.46 3.00
C LYS A 197 4.49 16.83 2.19
N PHE A 198 4.58 17.78 1.25
CA PHE A 198 3.47 18.15 0.36
C PHE A 198 3.34 17.22 -0.87
N PHE A 199 4.31 16.34 -1.11
CA PHE A 199 4.20 15.32 -2.14
C PHE A 199 3.34 14.16 -1.66
N VAL A 200 2.74 13.43 -2.62
CA VAL A 200 1.92 12.27 -2.29
C VAL A 200 2.74 11.12 -1.71
N THR A 201 4.00 10.98 -2.16
CA THR A 201 4.84 9.81 -1.89
C THR A 201 5.15 9.57 -0.41
N PRO A 202 5.44 10.57 0.46
CA PRO A 202 5.58 10.34 1.89
C PRO A 202 4.24 10.11 2.61
N ASN A 203 3.11 10.48 1.98
CA ASN A 203 1.80 10.53 2.62
C ASN A 203 0.91 9.31 2.39
N TRP A 204 1.21 8.46 1.42
CA TRP A 204 0.31 7.37 1.01
C TRP A 204 0.40 6.10 1.85
N ASP A 205 1.44 5.93 2.68
CA ASP A 205 1.60 4.80 3.61
C ASP A 205 1.19 5.23 5.02
N PHE A 206 -0.03 4.88 5.42
CA PHE A 206 -0.53 5.22 6.76
C PHE A 206 -0.02 4.30 7.86
N THR A 207 0.66 3.20 7.53
CA THR A 207 1.23 2.31 8.54
C THR A 207 2.27 3.02 9.41
N GLN A 208 2.93 4.06 8.87
CA GLN A 208 3.89 4.90 9.59
C GLN A 208 3.30 5.62 10.82
N PHE A 209 1.99 5.81 10.88
CA PHE A 209 1.31 6.48 12.00
C PHE A 209 0.78 5.51 13.07
N PHE A 210 0.86 4.19 12.81
CA PHE A 210 0.31 3.20 13.73
C PHE A 210 1.17 3.10 14.99
N TYR A 211 0.50 2.93 16.12
CA TYR A 211 1.14 2.75 17.44
C TYR A 211 2.11 3.88 17.82
N GLY A 212 1.80 5.12 17.43
CA GLY A 212 2.66 6.26 17.71
C GLY A 212 3.97 6.27 16.93
N GLY A 213 4.01 5.56 15.79
CA GLY A 213 5.18 5.55 14.91
C GLY A 213 5.60 6.94 14.49
N LEU A 214 6.88 7.10 14.20
CA LEU A 214 7.44 8.37 13.72
C LEU A 214 7.20 8.48 12.21
N PRO A 215 6.48 9.50 11.76
CA PRO A 215 6.28 9.72 10.33
C PRO A 215 7.61 9.97 9.62
N LEU A 216 7.61 9.80 8.31
CA LEU A 216 8.81 9.96 7.47
C LEU A 216 9.45 11.34 7.65
N LEU A 217 8.64 12.39 7.71
CA LEU A 217 9.06 13.78 7.90
C LEU A 217 8.36 14.43 9.09
N GLU A 218 9.04 15.37 9.74
CA GLU A 218 8.48 16.11 10.85
C GLU A 218 7.23 16.91 10.46
N GLY A 219 6.26 16.94 11.38
CA GLY A 219 4.99 17.67 11.20
C GLY A 219 3.94 16.95 10.36
N MET A 220 4.21 15.76 9.85
CA MET A 220 3.20 14.91 9.23
C MET A 220 2.29 14.29 10.30
N LYS A 221 0.98 14.33 10.03
CA LYS A 221 -0.07 13.72 10.88
C LYS A 221 -1.09 13.05 9.96
N VAL A 222 -1.84 12.10 10.50
CA VAL A 222 -2.88 11.39 9.72
C VAL A 222 -3.82 12.34 8.97
N PRO A 223 -4.43 13.40 9.59
CA PRO A 223 -5.32 14.29 8.85
C PRO A 223 -4.62 15.04 7.71
N PHE A 224 -3.36 15.46 7.90
CA PHE A 224 -2.57 16.10 6.87
C PHE A 224 -2.35 15.15 5.68
N SER A 225 -1.90 13.92 5.94
CA SER A 225 -1.66 12.93 4.89
C SER A 225 -2.93 12.53 4.14
N VAL A 226 -4.07 12.43 4.84
CA VAL A 226 -5.39 12.20 4.20
C VAL A 226 -5.71 13.34 3.23
N VAL A 227 -5.57 14.59 3.64
CA VAL A 227 -5.85 15.75 2.78
C VAL A 227 -4.95 15.76 1.54
N ILE A 228 -3.64 15.51 1.71
CA ILE A 228 -2.71 15.43 0.58
C ILE A 228 -3.12 14.31 -0.40
N CYS A 229 -3.39 13.10 0.11
CA CYS A 229 -3.83 11.98 -0.72
C CYS A 229 -5.13 12.30 -1.48
N LEU A 230 -6.10 12.95 -0.82
CA LEU A 230 -7.37 13.34 -1.46
C LEU A 230 -7.17 14.42 -2.55
N ILE A 231 -6.28 15.38 -2.35
CA ILE A 231 -5.95 16.39 -3.37
C ILE A 231 -5.36 15.72 -4.61
N TYR A 232 -4.34 14.85 -4.45
CA TYR A 232 -3.75 14.15 -5.59
C TYR A 232 -4.74 13.21 -6.27
N PHE A 233 -5.55 12.51 -5.50
CA PHE A 233 -6.64 11.69 -6.01
C PHE A 233 -7.62 12.51 -6.87
N ALA A 234 -8.06 13.65 -6.36
CA ALA A 234 -8.98 14.53 -7.09
C ALA A 234 -8.37 15.07 -8.39
N ILE A 235 -7.09 15.49 -8.35
CA ILE A 235 -6.37 15.95 -9.55
C ILE A 235 -6.32 14.84 -10.60
N MET A 236 -5.95 13.60 -10.22
CA MET A 236 -5.87 12.47 -11.14
C MET A 236 -7.24 12.10 -11.70
N MET A 237 -8.30 12.15 -10.88
CA MET A 237 -9.66 11.90 -11.33
C MET A 237 -10.14 12.98 -12.32
N VAL A 238 -9.95 14.26 -12.01
CA VAL A 238 -10.30 15.35 -12.94
C VAL A 238 -9.58 15.18 -14.27
N ALA A 239 -8.27 14.90 -14.24
CA ALA A 239 -7.48 14.66 -15.46
C ALA A 239 -7.98 13.46 -16.28
N SER A 240 -8.58 12.44 -15.62
CA SER A 240 -9.15 11.26 -16.30
C SER A 240 -10.46 11.57 -17.01
N PHE A 241 -11.22 12.59 -16.56
CA PHE A 241 -12.55 12.91 -17.09
C PHE A 241 -12.53 14.08 -18.08
N MET A 242 -11.39 14.75 -18.28
CA MET A 242 -11.17 15.77 -19.30
C MET A 242 -10.88 15.14 -20.66
#